data_e51bbd110d9c206ffc246bde243ff0fc
#
_entry.id   e51bbd110d9c206ffc246bde243ff0fc
#
_cell.length_a   1.000
_cell.length_b   1.000
_cell.length_c   1.000
_cell.angle_alpha   90.00
_cell.angle_beta   90.00
_cell.angle_gamma   90.00
#
_symmetry.space_group_name_H-M   'P 1'
#
loop_
_entity.id
_entity.type
_entity.pdbx_description
1 polymer ?
#
loop_
_entity_poly.entity_id
_entity_poly.type
_entity_poly.pdbx_seq_one_letter_code
_entity_poly.pdbx_strand_id
1 'polypeptide(L)'
;MTQEIPIIDFSENIVEDNALKFISVSQALGLLSEPFNSDEVAQKTYDKHFNNPCSQYYHKTKDEIKAMWEAKGAESCNYGRMLDEYIRVMFEGDSDDVAMYELDNDIDGDERLNGLCKSFNQFLQYIKEKRPSMQYVTREKMLYYKISDFYVRGRFDALFYDTEKKKWIIIDWKSSGTIDKEKNKWTKNLLGPARIFPALNWYTYTLQVYLYKAALLAHYLPEGTNPDDIEVYIVNLPGKPVYQENIGEDINNTKYFAIHAPAFAYDKTIIDNIFNFAFKKNELLEKKKTVQ
;
A
#
# COMPACT_ATOMS: atom_id res chain seq x y z
N MET A 1 -30.73 -16.41 -7.70
CA MET A 1 -30.65 -15.12 -8.41
C MET A 1 -29.24 -14.58 -8.15
N THR A 2 -28.39 -14.54 -9.16
CA THR A 2 -27.08 -13.87 -9.08
C THR A 2 -27.38 -12.39 -8.91
N GLN A 3 -27.02 -11.82 -7.76
CA GLN A 3 -27.13 -10.37 -7.57
C GLN A 3 -26.12 -9.69 -8.51
N GLU A 4 -26.60 -8.73 -9.29
CA GLU A 4 -25.73 -7.97 -10.20
C GLU A 4 -24.81 -7.06 -9.39
N ILE A 5 -23.54 -7.02 -9.81
CA ILE A 5 -22.56 -6.08 -9.26
C ILE A 5 -22.93 -4.69 -9.81
N PRO A 6 -23.05 -3.65 -8.95
CA PRO A 6 -23.29 -2.31 -9.43
C PRO A 6 -22.12 -1.83 -10.33
N ILE A 7 -22.46 -1.21 -11.45
CA ILE A 7 -21.46 -0.69 -12.38
C ILE A 7 -20.91 0.64 -11.83
N ILE A 8 -19.59 0.76 -11.76
CA ILE A 8 -18.90 2.02 -11.50
C ILE A 8 -18.28 2.50 -12.81
N ASP A 9 -18.59 3.72 -13.20
CA ASP A 9 -17.92 4.37 -14.32
C ASP A 9 -16.63 5.07 -13.85
N PHE A 10 -15.50 4.52 -14.23
CA PHE A 10 -14.18 5.12 -13.98
C PHE A 10 -13.69 6.00 -15.15
N SER A 11 -14.53 6.19 -16.18
CA SER A 11 -14.17 6.98 -17.37
C SER A 11 -14.32 8.49 -17.16
N GLU A 12 -14.89 8.94 -16.05
CA GLU A 12 -14.86 10.35 -15.71
C GLU A 12 -13.41 10.84 -15.60
N ASN A 13 -12.88 11.13 -16.78
CA ASN A 13 -11.61 11.80 -16.93
C ASN A 13 -11.80 13.21 -16.34
N ILE A 14 -11.27 13.42 -15.15
CA ILE A 14 -10.87 14.76 -14.79
C ILE A 14 -9.84 15.13 -15.85
N VAL A 15 -10.31 15.86 -16.86
CA VAL A 15 -9.45 16.38 -17.92
C VAL A 15 -8.30 17.07 -17.20
N GLU A 16 -7.07 16.58 -17.43
CA GLU A 16 -5.88 17.26 -16.92
C GLU A 16 -5.79 18.62 -17.64
N ASP A 17 -6.59 19.56 -17.17
CA ASP A 17 -6.41 20.96 -17.48
C ASP A 17 -5.09 21.39 -16.82
N ASN A 18 -4.18 21.98 -17.58
CA ASN A 18 -2.90 22.51 -17.07
C ASN A 18 -3.05 23.52 -15.93
N ALA A 19 -4.27 24.03 -15.69
CA ALA A 19 -4.62 24.89 -14.56
C ALA A 19 -4.89 24.12 -13.27
N LEU A 20 -5.13 22.78 -13.32
CA LEU A 20 -5.43 22.00 -12.13
C LEU A 20 -4.15 21.61 -11.39
N LYS A 21 -4.20 21.78 -10.08
CA LYS A 21 -3.09 21.40 -9.20
C LYS A 21 -3.28 19.97 -8.71
N PHE A 22 -2.24 19.15 -8.81
CA PHE A 22 -2.25 17.76 -8.40
C PHE A 22 -1.12 17.45 -7.44
N ILE A 23 -1.38 16.53 -6.53
CA ILE A 23 -0.36 15.81 -5.77
C ILE A 23 -0.68 14.31 -5.79
N SER A 24 0.32 13.44 -5.94
CA SER A 24 0.08 12.00 -5.80
C SER A 24 -0.08 11.60 -4.33
N VAL A 25 -0.84 10.53 -4.08
CA VAL A 25 -0.98 9.94 -2.74
C VAL A 25 0.40 9.63 -2.13
N SER A 26 1.27 8.97 -2.88
CA SER A 26 2.61 8.60 -2.39
C SER A 26 3.45 9.83 -2.04
N GLN A 27 3.40 10.88 -2.86
CA GLN A 27 4.09 12.14 -2.59
C GLN A 27 3.51 12.82 -1.34
N ALA A 28 2.19 12.89 -1.21
CA ALA A 28 1.53 13.47 -0.05
C ALA A 28 1.89 12.74 1.24
N LEU A 29 1.83 11.39 1.23
CA LEU A 29 2.20 10.57 2.39
C LEU A 29 3.67 10.74 2.77
N GLY A 30 4.58 10.84 1.79
CA GLY A 30 6.00 11.11 2.04
C GLY A 30 6.24 12.43 2.75
N LEU A 31 5.40 13.44 2.51
CA LEU A 31 5.49 14.75 3.17
C LEU A 31 4.98 14.75 4.62
N LEU A 32 4.27 13.72 5.04
CA LEU A 32 3.80 13.57 6.43
C LEU A 32 4.87 13.04 7.38
N SER A 33 6.00 12.61 6.87
CA SER A 33 7.13 12.15 7.69
C SER A 33 8.29 13.15 7.64
N GLU A 34 9.16 13.10 8.65
CA GLU A 34 10.43 13.79 8.55
C GLU A 34 11.29 13.17 7.44
N PRO A 35 12.01 13.99 6.66
CA PRO A 35 12.93 13.46 5.66
C PRO A 35 13.93 12.48 6.28
N PHE A 36 14.15 11.36 5.61
CA PHE A 36 15.17 10.41 6.02
C PHE A 36 16.57 11.00 5.78
N ASN A 37 17.31 11.23 6.85
CA ASN A 37 18.70 11.68 6.76
C ASN A 37 19.62 10.47 6.61
N SER A 38 19.86 10.05 5.37
CA SER A 38 20.69 8.86 5.07
C SER A 38 22.14 9.01 5.58
N ASP A 39 22.70 10.22 5.56
CA ASP A 39 24.08 10.46 6.00
C ASP A 39 24.22 10.29 7.51
N GLU A 40 23.29 10.85 8.28
CA GLU A 40 23.28 10.70 9.75
C GLU A 40 23.06 9.25 10.17
N VAL A 41 22.14 8.56 9.51
CA VAL A 41 21.82 7.16 9.84
C VAL A 41 22.96 6.25 9.41
N ALA A 42 23.60 6.48 8.25
CA ALA A 42 24.77 5.74 7.81
C ALA A 42 25.96 5.94 8.76
N GLN A 43 26.16 7.17 9.26
CA GLN A 43 27.21 7.44 10.27
C GLN A 43 26.96 6.63 11.55
N LYS A 44 25.75 6.67 12.10
CA LYS A 44 25.39 5.90 13.31
C LYS A 44 25.53 4.39 13.09
N THR A 45 25.19 3.90 11.91
CA THR A 45 25.34 2.49 11.53
C THR A 45 26.82 2.11 11.44
N TYR A 46 27.61 2.93 10.80
CA TYR A 46 29.07 2.76 10.73
C TYR A 46 29.68 2.70 12.13
N ASP A 47 29.45 3.70 12.97
CA ASP A 47 30.01 3.78 14.33
C ASP A 47 29.67 2.55 15.17
N LYS A 48 28.46 2.03 15.02
CA LYS A 48 27.96 0.88 15.78
C LYS A 48 28.48 -0.46 15.25
N HIS A 49 28.66 -0.61 13.94
CA HIS A 49 28.79 -1.92 13.29
C HIS A 49 30.14 -2.16 12.61
N PHE A 50 30.99 -1.12 12.41
CA PHE A 50 32.23 -1.25 11.67
C PHE A 50 33.18 -2.34 12.24
N ASN A 51 33.30 -2.44 13.55
CA ASN A 51 34.13 -3.44 14.23
C ASN A 51 33.32 -4.65 14.75
N ASN A 52 32.09 -4.85 14.32
CA ASN A 52 31.27 -5.98 14.75
C ASN A 52 31.26 -7.09 13.69
N PRO A 53 32.03 -8.20 13.88
CA PRO A 53 32.16 -9.27 12.88
C PRO A 53 30.83 -9.98 12.56
N CYS A 54 29.86 -9.92 13.48
CA CYS A 54 28.53 -10.52 13.28
C CYS A 54 27.55 -9.60 12.50
N SER A 55 27.99 -8.40 12.13
CA SER A 55 27.15 -7.46 11.40
C SER A 55 27.36 -7.57 9.90
N GLN A 56 26.28 -7.48 9.12
CA GLN A 56 26.35 -7.31 7.66
C GLN A 56 27.11 -6.04 7.23
N TYR A 57 27.31 -5.09 8.15
CA TYR A 57 28.05 -3.84 7.93
C TYR A 57 29.49 -3.88 8.43
N TYR A 58 30.00 -5.06 8.80
CA TYR A 58 31.39 -5.22 9.25
C TYR A 58 32.38 -4.73 8.20
N HIS A 59 33.30 -3.83 8.59
CA HIS A 59 34.26 -3.16 7.72
C HIS A 59 33.69 -2.43 6.49
N LYS A 60 32.39 -2.12 6.47
CA LYS A 60 31.75 -1.32 5.42
C LYS A 60 31.90 0.17 5.68
N THR A 61 32.24 0.93 4.65
CA THR A 61 32.19 2.39 4.67
C THR A 61 30.77 2.90 4.68
N LYS A 62 30.56 4.18 4.99
CA LYS A 62 29.23 4.82 4.95
C LYS A 62 28.59 4.76 3.57
N ASP A 63 29.40 4.96 2.53
CA ASP A 63 28.89 4.94 1.16
C ASP A 63 28.51 3.51 0.73
N GLU A 64 29.27 2.49 1.12
CA GLU A 64 28.89 1.09 0.93
C GLU A 64 27.59 0.75 1.68
N ILE A 65 27.43 1.24 2.92
CA ILE A 65 26.19 1.05 3.70
C ILE A 65 24.99 1.66 2.97
N LYS A 66 25.12 2.90 2.47
CA LYS A 66 24.05 3.56 1.68
C LYS A 66 23.76 2.80 0.39
N ALA A 67 24.78 2.38 -0.35
CA ALA A 67 24.63 1.57 -1.56
C ALA A 67 23.90 0.23 -1.29
N MET A 68 24.19 -0.44 -0.15
CA MET A 68 23.46 -1.64 0.26
C MET A 68 21.98 -1.36 0.53
N TRP A 69 21.63 -0.22 1.14
CA TRP A 69 20.22 0.16 1.37
C TRP A 69 19.50 0.47 0.06
N GLU A 70 20.15 1.19 -0.85
CA GLU A 70 19.61 1.51 -2.18
C GLU A 70 19.37 0.24 -3.00
N ALA A 71 20.35 -0.67 -3.04
CA ALA A 71 20.21 -1.96 -3.73
C ALA A 71 19.05 -2.79 -3.17
N LYS A 72 18.94 -2.90 -1.84
CA LYS A 72 17.84 -3.61 -1.18
C LYS A 72 16.48 -2.96 -1.45
N GLY A 73 16.42 -1.63 -1.49
CA GLY A 73 15.23 -0.88 -1.84
C GLY A 73 14.79 -1.13 -3.28
N ALA A 74 15.74 -1.06 -4.23
CA ALA A 74 15.50 -1.32 -5.65
C ALA A 74 15.03 -2.77 -5.88
N GLU A 75 15.68 -3.74 -5.24
CA GLU A 75 15.26 -5.15 -5.26
C GLU A 75 13.84 -5.33 -4.75
N SER A 76 13.51 -4.75 -3.59
CA SER A 76 12.16 -4.85 -3.03
C SER A 76 11.10 -4.23 -3.92
N CYS A 77 11.39 -3.10 -4.56
CA CYS A 77 10.49 -2.48 -5.54
C CYS A 77 10.31 -3.35 -6.79
N ASN A 78 11.37 -4.07 -7.22
CA ASN A 78 11.28 -4.98 -8.35
C ASN A 78 10.34 -6.15 -8.04
N TYR A 79 10.54 -6.83 -6.91
CA TYR A 79 9.65 -7.92 -6.50
C TYR A 79 8.20 -7.46 -6.29
N GLY A 80 8.00 -6.22 -5.80
CA GLY A 80 6.66 -5.65 -5.70
C GLY A 80 5.98 -5.51 -7.06
N ARG A 81 6.73 -5.07 -8.09
CA ARG A 81 6.20 -4.97 -9.48
C ARG A 81 5.93 -6.34 -10.10
N MET A 82 6.81 -7.32 -9.87
CA MET A 82 6.60 -8.69 -10.34
C MET A 82 5.35 -9.31 -9.71
N LEU A 83 5.16 -9.13 -8.41
CA LEU A 83 3.94 -9.58 -7.74
C LEU A 83 2.68 -8.89 -8.28
N ASP A 84 2.75 -7.57 -8.51
CA ASP A 84 1.61 -6.83 -9.07
C ASP A 84 1.24 -7.31 -10.48
N GLU A 85 2.23 -7.62 -11.30
CA GLU A 85 2.01 -8.21 -12.62
C GLU A 85 1.44 -9.63 -12.52
N TYR A 86 1.92 -10.46 -11.59
CA TYR A 86 1.32 -11.76 -11.31
C TYR A 86 -0.16 -11.62 -10.91
N ILE A 87 -0.48 -10.71 -10.03
CA ILE A 87 -1.86 -10.40 -9.61
C ILE A 87 -2.71 -9.99 -10.82
N ARG A 88 -2.14 -9.18 -11.72
CA ARG A 88 -2.83 -8.78 -12.96
C ARG A 88 -3.18 -10.01 -13.81
N VAL A 89 -2.21 -10.85 -14.07
CA VAL A 89 -2.43 -12.05 -14.91
C VAL A 89 -3.44 -12.99 -14.26
N MET A 90 -3.40 -13.15 -12.94
CA MET A 90 -4.35 -13.99 -12.19
C MET A 90 -5.80 -13.49 -12.23
N PHE A 91 -6.04 -12.18 -12.34
CA PHE A 91 -7.40 -11.61 -12.40
C PHE A 91 -7.91 -11.34 -13.81
N GLU A 92 -7.03 -11.02 -14.75
CA GLU A 92 -7.39 -10.49 -16.07
C GLU A 92 -6.94 -11.40 -17.22
N GLY A 93 -5.99 -12.31 -16.98
CA GLY A 93 -5.48 -13.28 -17.93
C GLY A 93 -6.24 -14.60 -17.93
N ASP A 94 -5.88 -15.46 -18.86
CA ASP A 94 -6.33 -16.85 -18.86
C ASP A 94 -5.25 -17.81 -18.28
N SER A 95 -5.50 -19.13 -18.34
CA SER A 95 -4.57 -20.13 -17.83
C SER A 95 -3.22 -20.14 -18.54
N ASP A 96 -3.21 -19.81 -19.83
CA ASP A 96 -2.00 -19.81 -20.62
C ASP A 96 -1.15 -18.59 -20.31
N ASP A 97 -1.78 -17.42 -20.10
CA ASP A 97 -1.12 -16.20 -19.62
C ASP A 97 -0.43 -16.42 -18.28
N VAL A 98 -1.11 -17.09 -17.33
CA VAL A 98 -0.54 -17.42 -16.01
C VAL A 98 0.66 -18.35 -16.18
N ALA A 99 0.53 -19.45 -16.94
CA ALA A 99 1.60 -20.40 -17.17
C ALA A 99 2.82 -19.76 -17.87
N MET A 100 2.59 -18.88 -18.84
CA MET A 100 3.66 -18.11 -19.50
C MET A 100 4.36 -17.18 -18.52
N TYR A 101 3.61 -16.45 -17.69
CA TYR A 101 4.19 -15.57 -16.68
C TYR A 101 5.07 -16.33 -15.70
N GLU A 102 4.61 -17.50 -15.22
CA GLU A 102 5.33 -18.35 -14.27
C GLU A 102 6.64 -18.87 -14.89
N LEU A 103 6.61 -19.24 -16.17
CA LEU A 103 7.78 -19.72 -16.91
C LEU A 103 8.78 -18.58 -17.17
N ASP A 104 8.31 -17.44 -17.70
CA ASP A 104 9.16 -16.32 -18.10
C ASP A 104 9.91 -15.68 -16.92
N ASN A 105 9.33 -15.75 -15.72
CA ASN A 105 9.91 -15.19 -14.49
C ASN A 105 10.59 -16.23 -13.61
N ASP A 106 10.71 -17.50 -14.07
CA ASP A 106 11.33 -18.60 -13.33
C ASP A 106 10.84 -18.66 -11.87
N ILE A 107 9.51 -18.62 -11.70
CA ILE A 107 8.90 -18.54 -10.35
C ILE A 107 9.38 -19.69 -9.47
N ASP A 108 9.52 -20.88 -10.00
CA ASP A 108 9.98 -22.06 -9.25
C ASP A 108 11.46 -21.97 -8.84
N GLY A 109 12.29 -21.26 -9.61
CA GLY A 109 13.71 -21.05 -9.32
C GLY A 109 13.97 -19.84 -8.43
N ASP A 110 13.06 -18.86 -8.36
CA ASP A 110 13.16 -17.70 -7.49
C ASP A 110 12.35 -17.90 -6.20
N GLU A 111 13.01 -18.32 -5.12
CA GLU A 111 12.38 -18.57 -3.81
C GLU A 111 11.55 -17.38 -3.30
N ARG A 112 12.02 -16.15 -3.53
CA ARG A 112 11.34 -14.94 -3.04
C ARG A 112 10.07 -14.66 -3.84
N LEU A 113 10.15 -14.74 -5.18
CA LEU A 113 8.98 -14.52 -6.05
C LEU A 113 7.96 -15.64 -5.86
N ASN A 114 8.40 -16.89 -5.81
CA ASN A 114 7.56 -18.04 -5.50
C ASN A 114 6.79 -17.84 -4.18
N GLY A 115 7.49 -17.41 -3.12
CA GLY A 115 6.87 -17.10 -1.84
C GLY A 115 5.79 -16.01 -1.94
N LEU A 116 6.03 -14.95 -2.70
CA LEU A 116 5.06 -13.87 -2.93
C LEU A 116 3.82 -14.37 -3.67
N CYS A 117 4.01 -15.12 -4.77
CA CYS A 117 2.93 -15.73 -5.55
C CYS A 117 2.12 -16.72 -4.70
N LYS A 118 2.79 -17.55 -3.88
CA LYS A 118 2.15 -18.44 -2.92
C LYS A 118 1.31 -17.68 -1.89
N SER A 119 1.79 -16.54 -1.40
CA SER A 119 1.03 -15.67 -0.47
C SER A 119 -0.26 -15.19 -1.11
N PHE A 120 -0.20 -14.75 -2.37
CA PHE A 120 -1.37 -14.30 -3.10
C PHE A 120 -2.35 -15.43 -3.42
N ASN A 121 -1.87 -16.59 -3.87
CA ASN A 121 -2.71 -17.77 -4.15
C ASN A 121 -3.46 -18.25 -2.91
N GLN A 122 -2.81 -18.26 -1.75
CA GLN A 122 -3.50 -18.58 -0.50
C GLN A 122 -4.54 -17.54 -0.11
N PHE A 123 -4.29 -16.25 -0.38
CA PHE A 123 -5.29 -15.22 -0.19
C PHE A 123 -6.51 -15.45 -1.12
N LEU A 124 -6.30 -15.76 -2.39
CA LEU A 124 -7.39 -16.07 -3.33
C LEU A 124 -8.20 -17.30 -2.88
N GLN A 125 -7.53 -18.35 -2.43
CA GLN A 125 -8.18 -19.51 -1.88
C GLN A 125 -9.03 -19.16 -0.65
N TYR A 126 -8.48 -18.35 0.26
CA TYR A 126 -9.23 -17.83 1.42
C TYR A 126 -10.51 -17.06 1.00
N ILE A 127 -10.42 -16.17 0.01
CA ILE A 127 -11.60 -15.45 -0.50
C ILE A 127 -12.63 -16.43 -1.03
N LYS A 128 -12.22 -17.38 -1.86
CA LYS A 128 -13.10 -18.40 -2.45
C LYS A 128 -13.81 -19.25 -1.40
N GLU A 129 -13.12 -19.61 -0.32
CA GLU A 129 -13.66 -20.52 0.71
C GLU A 129 -14.44 -19.80 1.81
N LYS A 130 -13.97 -18.63 2.25
CA LYS A 130 -14.49 -17.93 3.43
C LYS A 130 -15.34 -16.71 3.11
N ARG A 131 -15.22 -16.18 1.89
CA ARG A 131 -15.95 -14.99 1.43
C ARG A 131 -16.42 -15.16 -0.02
N PRO A 132 -17.17 -16.22 -0.34
CA PRO A 132 -17.56 -16.53 -1.72
C PRO A 132 -18.48 -15.46 -2.37
N SER A 133 -19.13 -14.62 -1.55
CA SER A 133 -19.88 -13.45 -2.01
C SER A 133 -19.00 -12.28 -2.47
N MET A 134 -17.72 -12.30 -2.14
CA MET A 134 -16.77 -11.25 -2.50
C MET A 134 -16.25 -11.48 -3.91
N GLN A 135 -16.68 -10.65 -4.86
CA GLN A 135 -16.35 -10.77 -6.27
C GLN A 135 -15.37 -9.66 -6.68
N TYR A 136 -14.38 -10.02 -7.47
CA TYR A 136 -13.46 -9.07 -8.09
C TYR A 136 -14.19 -8.19 -9.09
N VAL A 137 -13.93 -6.89 -9.07
CA VAL A 137 -14.55 -5.90 -9.96
C VAL A 137 -13.51 -5.31 -10.91
N THR A 138 -12.44 -4.74 -10.39
CA THR A 138 -11.38 -4.12 -11.19
C THR A 138 -10.15 -3.84 -10.33
N ARG A 139 -9.05 -3.45 -11.00
CA ARG A 139 -7.79 -3.06 -10.37
C ARG A 139 -7.19 -1.82 -11.03
N GLU A 140 -6.23 -1.21 -10.35
CA GLU A 140 -5.34 -0.18 -10.90
C GLU A 140 -6.07 1.01 -11.55
N LYS A 141 -7.30 1.33 -11.12
CA LYS A 141 -7.99 2.53 -11.62
C LYS A 141 -7.48 3.78 -10.92
N MET A 142 -7.19 4.80 -11.72
CA MET A 142 -6.79 6.10 -11.21
C MET A 142 -8.00 6.78 -10.57
N LEU A 143 -7.84 7.16 -9.31
CA LEU A 143 -8.82 7.95 -8.58
C LEU A 143 -8.31 9.38 -8.37
N TYR A 144 -9.23 10.31 -8.42
CA TYR A 144 -9.00 11.72 -8.14
C TYR A 144 -9.90 12.14 -6.99
N TYR A 145 -9.34 12.79 -6.01
CA TYR A 145 -10.09 13.32 -4.89
C TYR A 145 -9.85 14.82 -4.75
N LYS A 146 -10.91 15.60 -4.91
CA LYS A 146 -10.85 17.07 -4.83
C LYS A 146 -10.83 17.52 -3.37
N ILE A 147 -9.83 18.32 -3.02
CA ILE A 147 -9.72 18.97 -1.71
C ILE A 147 -9.48 20.46 -1.96
N SER A 148 -10.49 21.30 -1.69
CA SER A 148 -10.40 22.74 -1.95
C SER A 148 -10.12 23.04 -3.43
N ASP A 149 -8.95 23.59 -3.75
CA ASP A 149 -8.51 24.00 -5.10
C ASP A 149 -7.48 23.10 -5.75
N PHE A 150 -7.29 21.88 -5.23
CA PHE A 150 -6.37 20.90 -5.77
C PHE A 150 -6.96 19.48 -5.75
N TYR A 151 -6.29 18.57 -6.44
CA TYR A 151 -6.63 17.15 -6.44
C TYR A 151 -5.50 16.31 -5.86
N VAL A 152 -5.88 15.29 -5.08
CA VAL A 152 -5.01 14.18 -4.75
C VAL A 152 -5.33 13.02 -5.70
N ARG A 153 -4.32 12.50 -6.39
CA ARG A 153 -4.49 11.38 -7.31
C ARG A 153 -3.76 10.13 -6.84
N GLY A 154 -4.36 8.98 -7.07
CA GLY A 154 -3.75 7.70 -6.76
C GLY A 154 -4.49 6.53 -7.39
N ARG A 155 -3.85 5.38 -7.44
CA ARG A 155 -4.44 4.13 -7.90
C ARG A 155 -4.62 3.19 -6.73
N PHE A 156 -5.80 2.60 -6.60
CA PHE A 156 -6.01 1.47 -5.70
C PHE A 156 -5.53 0.18 -6.37
N ASP A 157 -5.10 -0.79 -5.58
CA ASP A 157 -4.58 -2.03 -6.14
C ASP A 157 -5.71 -2.95 -6.61
N ALA A 158 -6.79 -3.11 -5.82
CA ALA A 158 -7.95 -3.90 -6.23
C ALA A 158 -9.26 -3.41 -5.59
N LEU A 159 -10.36 -3.56 -6.34
CA LEU A 159 -11.72 -3.32 -5.89
C LEU A 159 -12.55 -4.59 -6.03
N PHE A 160 -13.24 -4.93 -4.96
CA PHE A 160 -14.18 -6.04 -4.90
C PHE A 160 -15.56 -5.54 -4.49
N TYR A 161 -16.57 -6.36 -4.72
CA TYR A 161 -17.92 -6.14 -4.24
C TYR A 161 -18.44 -7.40 -3.52
N ASP A 162 -18.87 -7.25 -2.27
CA ASP A 162 -19.52 -8.32 -1.52
C ASP A 162 -21.02 -8.30 -1.83
N THR A 163 -21.48 -9.27 -2.64
CA THR A 163 -22.87 -9.33 -3.13
C THR A 163 -23.89 -9.63 -2.04
N GLU A 164 -23.50 -10.32 -0.96
CA GLU A 164 -24.39 -10.59 0.18
C GLU A 164 -24.52 -9.37 1.09
N LYS A 165 -23.38 -8.75 1.46
CA LYS A 165 -23.36 -7.57 2.33
C LYS A 165 -23.68 -6.28 1.61
N LYS A 166 -23.66 -6.28 0.26
CA LYS A 166 -23.81 -5.10 -0.62
C LYS A 166 -22.78 -4.01 -0.31
N LYS A 167 -21.51 -4.42 -0.14
CA LYS A 167 -20.42 -3.53 0.21
C LYS A 167 -19.32 -3.56 -0.82
N TRP A 168 -18.77 -2.40 -1.09
CA TRP A 168 -17.52 -2.24 -1.82
C TRP A 168 -16.35 -2.54 -0.90
N ILE A 169 -15.29 -3.15 -1.44
CA ILE A 169 -14.11 -3.51 -0.68
C ILE A 169 -12.88 -3.09 -1.45
N ILE A 170 -12.16 -2.10 -0.93
CA ILE A 170 -10.86 -1.68 -1.45
C ILE A 170 -9.78 -2.52 -0.76
N ILE A 171 -8.90 -3.09 -1.56
CA ILE A 171 -7.71 -3.80 -1.09
C ILE A 171 -6.46 -3.09 -1.59
N ASP A 172 -5.51 -2.94 -0.71
CA ASP A 172 -4.17 -2.44 -0.98
C ASP A 172 -3.15 -3.51 -0.57
N TRP A 173 -2.37 -3.99 -1.56
CA TRP A 173 -1.40 -5.07 -1.39
C TRP A 173 -0.09 -4.53 -0.85
N LYS A 174 0.52 -5.26 0.07
CA LYS A 174 1.86 -4.95 0.57
C LYS A 174 2.72 -6.21 0.57
N SER A 175 3.82 -6.19 -0.15
CA SER A 175 4.82 -7.27 -0.22
C SER A 175 5.89 -7.17 0.87
N SER A 176 5.68 -6.33 1.88
CA SER A 176 6.64 -6.15 2.98
C SER A 176 6.65 -7.34 3.93
N GLY A 177 7.80 -7.60 4.56
CA GLY A 177 7.93 -8.72 5.51
C GLY A 177 7.01 -8.60 6.71
N THR A 178 6.80 -7.38 7.23
CA THR A 178 5.91 -7.06 8.35
C THR A 178 5.29 -5.68 8.17
N ILE A 179 4.10 -5.50 8.74
CA ILE A 179 3.48 -4.19 8.88
C ILE A 179 3.60 -3.77 10.34
N ASP A 180 4.42 -2.73 10.59
CA ASP A 180 4.65 -2.24 11.95
C ASP A 180 3.42 -1.54 12.49
N LYS A 181 2.93 -2.02 13.63
CA LYS A 181 1.73 -1.52 14.33
C LYS A 181 2.05 -0.91 15.67
N GLU A 182 3.11 -1.35 16.32
CA GLU A 182 3.44 -0.98 17.68
C GLU A 182 4.55 0.07 17.72
N LYS A 183 4.32 1.09 18.55
CA LYS A 183 5.35 2.10 18.84
C LYS A 183 6.48 1.51 19.66
N ASN A 184 7.68 1.88 19.31
CA ASN A 184 8.85 1.75 20.19
C ASN A 184 9.30 3.13 20.67
N LYS A 185 10.29 3.18 21.56
CA LYS A 185 10.80 4.45 22.13
C LYS A 185 11.41 5.41 21.11
N TRP A 186 11.67 4.95 19.89
CA TRP A 186 12.25 5.74 18.81
C TRP A 186 11.23 6.16 17.75
N THR A 187 10.00 5.63 17.84
CA THR A 187 8.94 5.92 16.88
C THR A 187 8.49 7.37 17.05
N LYS A 188 8.74 8.18 16.02
CA LYS A 188 8.23 9.55 15.92
C LYS A 188 6.75 9.55 15.53
N ASN A 189 6.09 10.69 15.63
CA ASN A 189 4.78 10.88 15.07
C ASN A 189 4.88 11.46 13.64
N LEU A 190 3.81 11.32 12.87
CA LEU A 190 3.65 12.01 11.60
C LEU A 190 3.62 13.53 11.81
N LEU A 191 3.64 14.29 10.72
CA LEU A 191 3.71 15.76 10.75
C LEU A 191 2.32 16.39 10.57
N GLY A 192 2.21 17.66 10.94
CA GLY A 192 1.01 18.46 10.75
C GLY A 192 -0.21 17.91 11.48
N PRO A 193 -1.41 17.92 10.85
CA PRO A 193 -2.62 17.35 11.44
C PRO A 193 -2.51 15.85 11.71
N ALA A 194 -1.64 15.12 10.99
CA ALA A 194 -1.39 13.70 11.22
C ALA A 194 -0.54 13.39 12.46
N ARG A 195 -0.05 14.39 13.19
CA ARG A 195 0.80 14.22 14.40
C ARG A 195 0.19 13.40 15.53
N ILE A 196 -1.10 13.16 15.50
CA ILE A 196 -1.80 12.28 16.44
C ILE A 196 -1.49 10.80 16.18
N PHE A 197 -0.97 10.47 15.00
CA PHE A 197 -0.61 9.13 14.58
C PHE A 197 0.90 8.90 14.63
N PRO A 198 1.36 7.70 14.99
CA PRO A 198 2.77 7.34 14.87
C PRO A 198 3.20 7.23 13.40
N ALA A 199 4.45 7.54 13.12
CA ALA A 199 5.07 7.37 11.81
C ALA A 199 5.42 5.88 11.57
N LEU A 200 4.38 5.04 11.49
CA LEU A 200 4.43 3.61 11.22
C LEU A 200 3.67 3.30 9.93
N ASN A 201 4.11 2.28 9.22
CA ASN A 201 3.55 1.89 7.93
C ASN A 201 2.04 1.61 8.01
N TRP A 202 1.56 1.01 9.09
CA TRP A 202 0.13 0.75 9.25
C TRP A 202 -0.73 2.02 9.19
N TYR A 203 -0.27 3.13 9.79
CA TYR A 203 -0.99 4.41 9.75
C TYR A 203 -0.91 5.08 8.39
N THR A 204 0.24 5.05 7.73
CA THR A 204 0.38 5.63 6.38
C THR A 204 -0.42 4.84 5.34
N TYR A 205 -0.46 3.51 5.43
CA TYR A 205 -1.30 2.67 4.56
C TYR A 205 -2.79 2.89 4.85
N THR A 206 -3.18 3.10 6.12
CA THR A 206 -4.56 3.48 6.46
C THR A 206 -4.96 4.81 5.81
N LEU A 207 -4.11 5.83 5.86
CA LEU A 207 -4.35 7.11 5.18
C LEU A 207 -4.48 6.94 3.66
N GLN A 208 -3.67 6.07 3.05
CA GLN A 208 -3.74 5.74 1.63
C GLN A 208 -5.10 5.17 1.25
N VAL A 209 -5.54 4.10 1.90
CA VAL A 209 -6.83 3.45 1.57
C VAL A 209 -8.03 4.31 1.93
N TYR A 210 -7.94 5.17 2.94
CA TYR A 210 -9.00 6.12 3.28
C TYR A 210 -9.13 7.25 2.27
N LEU A 211 -8.03 7.66 1.64
CA LEU A 211 -8.12 8.58 0.51
C LEU A 211 -8.86 7.94 -0.67
N TYR A 212 -8.57 6.68 -0.98
CA TYR A 212 -9.28 5.95 -2.04
C TYR A 212 -10.77 5.81 -1.72
N LYS A 213 -11.11 5.50 -0.46
CA LYS A 213 -12.51 5.50 0.01
C LYS A 213 -13.18 6.86 -0.15
N ALA A 214 -12.49 7.95 0.23
CA ALA A 214 -13.01 9.30 0.08
C ALA A 214 -13.24 9.67 -1.39
N ALA A 215 -12.33 9.28 -2.28
CA ALA A 215 -12.46 9.50 -3.72
C ALA A 215 -13.64 8.74 -4.31
N LEU A 216 -13.80 7.45 -3.98
CA LEU A 216 -14.93 6.65 -4.44
C LEU A 216 -16.27 7.27 -4.00
N LEU A 217 -16.39 7.66 -2.73
CA LEU A 217 -17.60 8.28 -2.19
C LEU A 217 -17.93 9.62 -2.85
N ALA A 218 -16.91 10.40 -3.19
CA ALA A 218 -17.12 11.76 -3.69
C ALA A 218 -17.43 11.81 -5.20
N HIS A 219 -16.91 10.86 -5.99
CA HIS A 219 -16.87 11.02 -7.45
C HIS A 219 -17.31 9.80 -8.26
N TYR A 220 -17.34 8.60 -7.66
CA TYR A 220 -17.54 7.37 -8.43
C TYR A 220 -18.75 6.54 -7.98
N LEU A 221 -19.28 6.81 -6.80
CA LEU A 221 -20.47 6.16 -6.28
C LEU A 221 -21.66 7.13 -6.25
N PRO A 222 -22.89 6.63 -6.22
CA PRO A 222 -24.08 7.48 -6.14
C PRO A 222 -24.03 8.44 -4.95
N GLU A 223 -24.50 9.67 -5.15
CA GLU A 223 -24.59 10.67 -4.07
C GLU A 223 -25.41 10.10 -2.89
N GLY A 224 -24.91 10.30 -1.68
CA GLY A 224 -25.52 9.77 -0.45
C GLY A 224 -25.14 8.33 -0.12
N THR A 225 -24.23 7.68 -0.88
CA THR A 225 -23.67 6.37 -0.48
C THR A 225 -23.09 6.46 0.92
N ASN A 226 -23.51 5.52 1.79
CA ASN A 226 -23.03 5.49 3.16
C ASN A 226 -21.53 5.11 3.18
N PRO A 227 -20.67 5.85 3.89
CA PRO A 227 -19.29 5.45 4.08
C PRO A 227 -19.12 4.02 4.62
N ASP A 228 -20.06 3.51 5.41
CA ASP A 228 -20.02 2.15 5.94
C ASP A 228 -20.29 1.08 4.88
N ASP A 229 -20.75 1.47 3.68
CA ASP A 229 -20.88 0.56 2.53
C ASP A 229 -19.54 0.33 1.79
N ILE A 230 -18.46 0.99 2.23
CA ILE A 230 -17.12 0.77 1.71
C ILE A 230 -16.21 0.27 2.84
N GLU A 231 -15.82 -0.97 2.75
CA GLU A 231 -14.75 -1.56 3.58
C GLU A 231 -13.40 -1.34 2.90
N VAL A 232 -12.34 -1.21 3.69
CA VAL A 232 -10.96 -1.08 3.19
C VAL A 232 -10.05 -2.02 3.98
N TYR A 233 -9.13 -2.67 3.28
CA TYR A 233 -8.18 -3.60 3.88
C TYR A 233 -6.78 -3.40 3.33
N ILE A 234 -5.79 -3.57 4.20
CA ILE A 234 -4.39 -3.68 3.85
C ILE A 234 -4.05 -5.17 3.90
N VAL A 235 -3.73 -5.76 2.77
CA VAL A 235 -3.39 -7.19 2.69
C VAL A 235 -1.90 -7.36 2.52
N ASN A 236 -1.25 -7.90 3.56
CA ASN A 236 0.18 -8.18 3.51
C ASN A 236 0.44 -9.56 2.91
N LEU A 237 1.29 -9.59 1.90
CA LEU A 237 1.75 -10.76 1.14
C LEU A 237 3.28 -10.87 1.28
N PRO A 238 3.80 -11.33 2.43
CA PRO A 238 5.23 -11.22 2.74
C PRO A 238 6.13 -12.24 2.03
N GLY A 239 5.57 -13.17 1.27
CA GLY A 239 6.32 -14.25 0.61
C GLY A 239 6.90 -15.29 1.57
N LYS A 240 6.51 -15.27 2.83
CA LYS A 240 6.95 -16.20 3.89
C LYS A 240 5.84 -16.46 4.89
N PRO A 241 5.90 -17.54 5.68
CA PRO A 241 4.90 -17.83 6.69
C PRO A 241 4.70 -16.66 7.67
N VAL A 242 3.43 -16.34 7.94
CA VAL A 242 3.04 -15.38 8.97
C VAL A 242 2.64 -16.15 10.22
N TYR A 243 3.44 -16.03 11.27
CA TYR A 243 3.11 -16.60 12.57
C TYR A 243 2.10 -15.67 13.26
N GLN A 244 0.87 -16.15 13.45
CA GLN A 244 -0.11 -15.46 14.29
C GLN A 244 -0.05 -16.04 15.70
N GLU A 245 0.38 -15.25 16.67
CA GLU A 245 0.56 -15.68 18.06
C GLU A 245 -0.75 -16.02 18.81
N ASN A 246 -1.94 -15.82 18.25
CA ASN A 246 -3.19 -15.85 19.01
C ASN A 246 -4.37 -16.59 18.38
N ILE A 247 -4.14 -17.57 17.49
CA ILE A 247 -5.23 -18.46 17.10
C ILE A 247 -4.75 -19.88 17.33
N GLY A 248 -5.24 -20.50 18.41
CA GLY A 248 -5.00 -21.90 18.76
C GLY A 248 -5.64 -22.88 17.78
N GLU A 249 -5.32 -22.75 16.50
CA GLU A 249 -5.76 -23.62 15.43
C GLU A 249 -4.56 -24.11 14.65
N ASP A 250 -4.46 -25.44 14.68
CA ASP A 250 -3.77 -26.34 13.76
C ASP A 250 -2.40 -25.87 13.21
N ILE A 251 -1.36 -26.46 13.76
CA ILE A 251 0.05 -26.31 13.33
C ILE A 251 0.26 -26.60 11.82
N ASN A 252 -0.72 -27.19 11.16
CA ASN A 252 -0.71 -27.52 9.74
C ASN A 252 -1.25 -26.42 8.82
N ASN A 253 -1.76 -25.29 9.34
CA ASN A 253 -2.35 -24.22 8.55
C ASN A 253 -1.45 -22.97 8.53
N THR A 254 -0.26 -23.10 7.95
CA THR A 254 0.70 -22.02 7.80
C THR A 254 0.15 -20.98 6.84
N LYS A 255 -0.27 -19.83 7.35
CA LYS A 255 -0.75 -18.71 6.51
C LYS A 255 0.42 -17.91 5.97
N TYR A 256 0.35 -17.58 4.68
CA TYR A 256 1.32 -16.74 3.98
C TYR A 256 0.80 -15.33 3.69
N PHE A 257 -0.33 -14.95 4.24
CA PHE A 257 -0.89 -13.61 4.11
C PHE A 257 -1.51 -13.13 5.43
N ALA A 258 -1.63 -11.82 5.57
CA ALA A 258 -2.36 -11.22 6.70
C ALA A 258 -3.28 -10.11 6.19
N ILE A 259 -4.52 -10.09 6.66
CA ILE A 259 -5.50 -9.04 6.39
C ILE A 259 -5.52 -8.10 7.58
N HIS A 260 -5.25 -6.82 7.34
CA HIS A 260 -5.26 -5.80 8.37
C HIS A 260 -6.40 -4.82 8.13
N ALA A 261 -7.23 -4.64 9.16
CA ALA A 261 -8.14 -3.51 9.20
C ALA A 261 -7.36 -2.19 9.33
N PRO A 262 -7.96 -1.06 8.96
CA PRO A 262 -7.36 0.27 9.16
C PRO A 262 -6.98 0.53 10.62
N ALA A 263 -5.97 1.38 10.83
CA ALA A 263 -5.42 1.71 12.15
C ALA A 263 -6.38 2.54 13.02
N PHE A 264 -7.33 3.24 12.39
CA PHE A 264 -8.31 4.11 13.05
C PHE A 264 -9.60 4.18 12.21
N ALA A 265 -10.68 4.70 12.78
CA ALA A 265 -11.94 4.87 12.08
C ALA A 265 -11.87 5.95 10.98
N TYR A 266 -12.58 5.74 9.88
CA TYR A 266 -12.66 6.73 8.81
C TYR A 266 -13.30 8.02 9.28
N ASP A 267 -12.64 9.14 9.03
CA ASP A 267 -13.16 10.49 9.23
C ASP A 267 -12.70 11.38 8.07
N LYS A 268 -13.68 11.80 7.26
CA LYS A 268 -13.43 12.61 6.07
C LYS A 268 -12.70 13.92 6.42
N THR A 269 -13.06 14.55 7.54
CA THR A 269 -12.46 15.82 7.95
C THR A 269 -10.99 15.65 8.30
N ILE A 270 -10.65 14.56 8.98
CA ILE A 270 -9.26 14.23 9.29
C ILE A 270 -8.46 14.00 7.99
N ILE A 271 -9.02 13.25 7.05
CA ILE A 271 -8.39 12.97 5.75
C ILE A 271 -8.17 14.26 4.97
N ASP A 272 -9.19 15.10 4.83
CA ASP A 272 -9.10 16.38 4.13
C ASP A 272 -8.02 17.30 4.73
N ASN A 273 -7.98 17.43 6.05
CA ASN A 273 -6.99 18.25 6.74
C ASN A 273 -5.56 17.76 6.56
N ILE A 274 -5.34 16.44 6.60
CA ILE A 274 -4.02 15.83 6.42
C ILE A 274 -3.51 16.07 5.02
N PHE A 275 -4.32 15.79 3.99
CA PHE A 275 -3.89 15.95 2.60
C PHE A 275 -3.79 17.42 2.17
N ASN A 276 -4.62 18.31 2.72
CA ASN A 276 -4.46 19.75 2.54
C ASN A 276 -3.13 20.27 3.11
N PHE A 277 -2.74 19.80 4.30
CA PHE A 277 -1.43 20.12 4.86
C PHE A 277 -0.29 19.61 3.97
N ALA A 278 -0.35 18.36 3.51
CA ALA A 278 0.67 17.78 2.63
C ALA A 278 0.80 18.59 1.32
N PHE A 279 -0.31 18.96 0.71
CA PHE A 279 -0.32 19.79 -0.50
C PHE A 279 0.33 21.15 -0.28
N LYS A 280 -0.07 21.89 0.76
CA LYS A 280 0.54 23.19 1.10
C LYS A 280 2.03 23.07 1.39
N LYS A 281 2.46 22.01 2.06
CA LYS A 281 3.88 21.74 2.29
C LYS A 281 4.62 21.51 0.98
N ASN A 282 4.02 20.77 0.02
CA ASN A 282 4.58 20.57 -1.31
C ASN A 282 4.78 21.90 -2.06
N GLU A 283 3.75 22.76 -2.10
CA GLU A 283 3.86 24.08 -2.76
C GLU A 283 4.99 24.93 -2.18
N LEU A 284 5.17 24.90 -0.85
CA LEU A 284 6.26 25.64 -0.20
C LEU A 284 7.63 25.10 -0.59
N LEU A 285 7.77 23.78 -0.75
CA LEU A 285 9.03 23.16 -1.17
C LEU A 285 9.35 23.47 -2.63
N GLU A 286 8.36 23.41 -3.51
CA GLU A 286 8.53 23.78 -4.93
C GLU A 286 8.94 25.25 -5.12
N LYS A 287 8.29 26.17 -4.40
CA LYS A 287 8.68 27.60 -4.41
C LYS A 287 10.13 27.82 -3.97
N LYS A 288 10.63 27.08 -2.99
CA LYS A 288 12.02 27.18 -2.53
C LYS A 288 13.02 26.70 -3.58
N LYS A 289 12.69 25.66 -4.34
CA LYS A 289 13.54 25.16 -5.44
C LYS A 289 13.64 26.14 -6.60
N THR A 290 12.57 26.92 -6.86
CA THR A 290 12.54 27.90 -7.96
C THR A 290 13.33 29.16 -7.66
N VAL A 291 13.65 29.43 -6.39
CA VAL A 291 14.40 30.62 -5.94
C VAL A 291 15.90 30.36 -5.78
N GLN A 292 16.32 29.09 -5.84
CA GLN A 292 17.73 28.66 -5.87
C GLN A 292 18.20 28.45 -7.32
#